data_eebfe0c6d772bc2727470d1b3cc22109
#
_entry.id   eebfe0c6d772bc2727470d1b3cc22109
#
_cell.length_a   1.000
_cell.length_b   1.000
_cell.length_c   1.000
_cell.angle_alpha   90.00
_cell.angle_beta   90.00
_cell.angle_gamma   90.00
#
_symmetry.space_group_name_H-M   'P 1'
#
loop_
_entity.id
_entity.type
_entity.pdbx_description
1 polymer ?
#
loop_
_entity_poly.entity_id
_entity_poly.type
_entity_poly.pdbx_seq_one_letter_code
_entity_poly.pdbx_strand_id
1 'polypeptide(L)'
;FKSKRKVEHIAVYHGSLSKDAKQENYEKFLAKEKLVMFATKAFGMGIDINDIELVVHFAPTGNVCDYVQEIGRAARREDLRGEALYYYNPRDFKHINRLHGMSTIQKYQLIKVIEKVDDLYHQNMQDSDRKDFTKKRNAMLLDAENFTYIFGSPISDEDSNVNKVKTALLLIQKDFESKIGFSPITVRPIPMFSVGFFAIESNIQQRLQRRYRNSVEEIDSNKHICRVILSTVWERDYKTLSFPKFKYLLYTKDHENLDFVAKYPMRPALCVTVKYSDDYSSTFRNIWASLKGFVGQKVISGEYTAVSEIVDEISHSCGLSKYKAQTICEVVITSMDSYRKNFARTATPIVLERTTNDGKTKYQFNVAVNSYFQWVESGLRKIETETNEGHLYIINDNGKRAKEYSVILGILESTGILTFEMIGGANSQLYIYINQIQALKNILNAPYNYHNRLLEAIAE
;
A
#
# COMPACT_ATOMS: atom_id res chain seq x y z
N PHE A 1 -30.58 -7.78 -6.89
CA PHE A 1 -31.25 -8.95 -7.53
C PHE A 1 -31.91 -9.85 -6.48
N LYS A 2 -33.04 -9.45 -5.90
CA LYS A 2 -33.87 -10.27 -4.98
C LYS A 2 -35.21 -10.60 -5.60
N SER A 3 -35.21 -11.31 -6.73
CA SER A 3 -36.43 -11.94 -7.20
C SER A 3 -36.25 -13.46 -7.13
N LYS A 4 -36.88 -14.11 -6.18
CA LYS A 4 -36.76 -15.55 -5.92
C LYS A 4 -37.08 -16.44 -7.14
N ARG A 5 -37.73 -15.94 -8.17
CA ARG A 5 -38.17 -16.73 -9.35
C ARG A 5 -37.12 -16.86 -10.46
N LYS A 6 -36.01 -16.12 -10.43
CA LYS A 6 -34.97 -16.13 -11.52
C LYS A 6 -33.67 -16.81 -11.13
N VAL A 7 -33.48 -17.25 -9.90
CA VAL A 7 -32.24 -17.84 -9.40
C VAL A 7 -32.04 -19.27 -9.93
N GLU A 8 -33.12 -19.98 -10.28
CA GLU A 8 -33.06 -21.37 -10.73
C GLU A 8 -32.30 -21.58 -12.03
N HIS A 9 -32.22 -20.56 -12.91
CA HIS A 9 -31.53 -20.62 -14.20
C HIS A 9 -30.13 -20.00 -14.19
N ILE A 10 -29.60 -19.59 -13.05
CA ILE A 10 -28.32 -18.92 -12.91
C ILE A 10 -27.31 -19.85 -12.25
N ALA A 11 -26.16 -20.01 -12.91
CA ALA A 11 -24.96 -20.59 -12.33
C ALA A 11 -23.97 -19.48 -11.93
N VAL A 12 -23.13 -19.77 -10.95
CA VAL A 12 -22.11 -18.82 -10.46
C VAL A 12 -20.74 -19.49 -10.49
N TYR A 13 -19.70 -18.77 -10.94
CA TYR A 13 -18.35 -19.29 -11.00
C TYR A 13 -17.32 -18.21 -10.63
N HIS A 14 -16.73 -18.32 -9.44
CA HIS A 14 -15.68 -17.38 -8.96
C HIS A 14 -14.63 -18.07 -8.12
N GLY A 15 -13.51 -17.37 -7.88
CA GLY A 15 -12.33 -17.92 -7.21
C GLY A 15 -12.58 -18.49 -5.81
N SER A 16 -13.53 -17.90 -5.06
CA SER A 16 -13.83 -18.30 -3.67
C SER A 16 -14.77 -19.52 -3.53
N LEU A 17 -15.32 -20.06 -4.63
CA LEU A 17 -16.09 -21.30 -4.58
C LEU A 17 -15.16 -22.51 -4.35
N SER A 18 -15.68 -23.52 -3.64
CA SER A 18 -15.01 -24.81 -3.54
C SER A 18 -14.86 -25.47 -4.91
N LYS A 19 -13.95 -26.43 -5.03
CA LYS A 19 -13.69 -27.14 -6.28
C LYS A 19 -14.95 -27.87 -6.76
N ASP A 20 -15.67 -28.51 -5.83
CA ASP A 20 -16.89 -29.26 -6.12
C ASP A 20 -18.03 -28.33 -6.57
N ALA A 21 -18.23 -27.20 -5.90
CA ALA A 21 -19.25 -26.21 -6.28
C ALA A 21 -18.96 -25.58 -7.66
N LYS A 22 -17.69 -25.38 -8.02
CA LYS A 22 -17.29 -24.92 -9.35
C LYS A 22 -17.65 -25.95 -10.41
N GLN A 23 -17.31 -27.21 -10.15
CA GLN A 23 -17.59 -28.31 -11.05
C GLN A 23 -19.09 -28.51 -11.25
N GLU A 24 -19.87 -28.53 -10.19
CA GLU A 24 -21.33 -28.65 -10.24
C GLU A 24 -21.99 -27.52 -11.06
N ASN A 25 -21.61 -26.27 -10.81
CA ASN A 25 -22.15 -25.13 -11.56
C ASN A 25 -21.73 -25.17 -13.04
N TYR A 26 -20.51 -25.62 -13.34
CA TYR A 26 -20.03 -25.80 -14.71
C TYR A 26 -20.84 -26.88 -15.45
N GLU A 27 -21.03 -28.04 -14.85
CA GLU A 27 -21.80 -29.15 -15.43
C GLU A 27 -23.25 -28.78 -15.70
N LYS A 28 -23.92 -28.10 -14.74
CA LYS A 28 -25.28 -27.60 -14.92
C LYS A 28 -25.41 -26.56 -16.03
N PHE A 29 -24.40 -25.73 -16.21
CA PHE A 29 -24.37 -24.78 -17.31
C PHE A 29 -24.12 -25.46 -18.65
N LEU A 30 -23.22 -26.45 -18.71
CA LEU A 30 -22.94 -27.24 -19.89
C LEU A 30 -24.17 -28.07 -20.31
N ALA A 31 -24.87 -28.63 -19.35
CA ALA A 31 -26.11 -29.40 -19.57
C ALA A 31 -27.34 -28.52 -19.89
N LYS A 32 -27.21 -27.20 -19.94
CA LYS A 32 -28.28 -26.23 -20.15
C LYS A 32 -29.38 -26.21 -19.08
N GLU A 33 -29.13 -26.82 -17.96
CA GLU A 33 -30.02 -26.70 -16.76
C GLU A 33 -29.93 -25.26 -16.22
N LYS A 34 -28.79 -24.64 -16.35
CA LYS A 34 -28.52 -23.22 -16.10
C LYS A 34 -28.19 -22.50 -17.39
N LEU A 35 -28.95 -21.47 -17.71
CA LEU A 35 -28.83 -20.75 -18.99
C LEU A 35 -27.92 -19.51 -18.90
N VAL A 36 -27.66 -19.04 -17.68
CA VAL A 36 -26.81 -17.85 -17.44
C VAL A 36 -25.71 -18.20 -16.44
N MET A 37 -24.49 -17.84 -16.79
CA MET A 37 -23.32 -17.97 -15.91
C MET A 37 -22.85 -16.60 -15.44
N PHE A 38 -22.92 -16.32 -14.13
CA PHE A 38 -22.21 -15.19 -13.55
C PHE A 38 -20.78 -15.63 -13.17
N ALA A 39 -19.82 -15.09 -13.86
CA ALA A 39 -18.43 -15.53 -13.71
C ALA A 39 -17.45 -14.38 -13.49
N THR A 40 -16.39 -14.65 -12.77
CA THR A 40 -15.17 -13.83 -12.76
C THR A 40 -14.15 -14.43 -13.75
N LYS A 41 -12.98 -13.80 -13.88
CA LYS A 41 -11.86 -14.34 -14.66
C LYS A 41 -11.51 -15.81 -14.34
N ALA A 42 -11.92 -16.30 -13.17
CA ALA A 42 -11.73 -17.71 -12.78
C ALA A 42 -12.42 -18.70 -13.72
N PHE A 43 -13.47 -18.28 -14.42
CA PHE A 43 -14.15 -19.08 -15.45
C PHE A 43 -13.35 -19.15 -16.77
N GLY A 44 -12.26 -18.39 -16.85
CA GLY A 44 -11.55 -18.13 -18.10
C GLY A 44 -10.53 -19.18 -18.52
N MET A 45 -9.91 -19.89 -17.61
CA MET A 45 -8.78 -20.78 -17.93
C MET A 45 -9.24 -22.24 -18.07
N GLY A 46 -9.04 -22.79 -19.25
CA GLY A 46 -9.27 -24.22 -19.50
C GLY A 46 -10.72 -24.62 -19.68
N ILE A 47 -11.65 -23.69 -19.86
CA ILE A 47 -13.05 -23.96 -20.11
C ILE A 47 -13.36 -23.84 -21.60
N ASP A 48 -13.80 -24.94 -22.20
CA ASP A 48 -14.20 -24.98 -23.59
C ASP A 48 -15.70 -25.26 -23.69
N ILE A 49 -16.45 -24.21 -23.97
CA ILE A 49 -17.90 -24.25 -24.24
C ILE A 49 -18.13 -23.59 -25.58
N ASN A 50 -18.65 -24.36 -26.54
CA ASN A 50 -18.69 -23.96 -27.93
C ASN A 50 -19.99 -23.24 -28.32
N ASP A 51 -21.00 -23.21 -27.47
CA ASP A 51 -22.34 -22.73 -27.75
C ASP A 51 -22.77 -21.51 -26.92
N ILE A 52 -21.82 -20.69 -26.49
CA ILE A 52 -22.11 -19.42 -25.86
C ILE A 52 -22.47 -18.40 -26.97
N GLU A 53 -23.69 -17.86 -26.90
CA GLU A 53 -24.20 -16.89 -27.86
C GLU A 53 -23.94 -15.45 -27.41
N LEU A 54 -23.92 -15.20 -26.09
CA LEU A 54 -23.84 -13.86 -25.54
C LEU A 54 -22.84 -13.77 -24.38
N VAL A 55 -21.91 -12.82 -24.50
CA VAL A 55 -21.02 -12.41 -23.39
C VAL A 55 -21.37 -10.98 -22.97
N VAL A 56 -21.74 -10.81 -21.71
CA VAL A 56 -22.08 -9.51 -21.14
C VAL A 56 -21.03 -9.09 -20.13
N HIS A 57 -20.34 -8.01 -20.38
CA HIS A 57 -19.44 -7.41 -19.40
C HIS A 57 -20.21 -6.47 -18.48
N PHE A 58 -20.30 -6.82 -17.21
CA PHE A 58 -20.90 -5.99 -16.16
C PHE A 58 -19.99 -4.82 -15.78
N ALA A 59 -18.69 -5.02 -15.91
CA ALA A 59 -17.67 -3.99 -15.74
C ALA A 59 -16.58 -4.18 -16.82
N PRO A 60 -15.84 -3.12 -17.19
CA PRO A 60 -14.77 -3.24 -18.16
C PRO A 60 -13.66 -4.16 -17.63
N THR A 61 -12.99 -4.83 -18.54
CA THR A 61 -11.83 -5.67 -18.24
C THR A 61 -10.61 -4.80 -17.91
N GLY A 62 -9.64 -5.37 -17.20
CA GLY A 62 -8.43 -4.64 -16.81
C GLY A 62 -7.55 -4.18 -17.99
N ASN A 63 -7.65 -4.85 -19.14
CA ASN A 63 -6.92 -4.52 -20.36
C ASN A 63 -7.63 -5.10 -21.58
N VAL A 64 -7.22 -4.67 -22.78
CA VAL A 64 -7.82 -5.08 -24.05
C VAL A 64 -7.60 -6.58 -24.34
N CYS A 65 -6.47 -7.16 -23.93
CA CYS A 65 -6.21 -8.59 -24.15
C CYS A 65 -7.20 -9.45 -23.36
N ASP A 66 -7.48 -9.08 -22.11
CA ASP A 66 -8.51 -9.74 -21.31
C ASP A 66 -9.89 -9.64 -21.96
N TYR A 67 -10.22 -8.44 -22.48
CA TYR A 67 -11.48 -8.22 -23.20
C TYR A 67 -11.62 -9.15 -24.40
N VAL A 68 -10.60 -9.20 -25.26
CA VAL A 68 -10.60 -10.08 -26.45
C VAL A 68 -10.70 -11.55 -26.05
N GLN A 69 -10.02 -11.98 -24.99
CA GLN A 69 -10.12 -13.37 -24.48
C GLN A 69 -11.50 -13.70 -23.93
N GLU A 70 -12.17 -12.74 -23.30
CA GLU A 70 -13.48 -12.95 -22.72
C GLU A 70 -14.58 -12.95 -23.80
N ILE A 71 -14.56 -12.03 -24.76
CA ILE A 71 -15.51 -12.05 -25.88
C ILE A 71 -15.29 -13.23 -26.83
N GLY A 72 -14.04 -13.70 -26.98
CA GLY A 72 -13.68 -14.87 -27.78
C GLY A 72 -14.26 -16.20 -27.27
N ARG A 73 -15.07 -16.15 -26.20
CA ARG A 73 -15.87 -17.33 -25.74
C ARG A 73 -17.18 -17.44 -26.47
N ALA A 74 -17.71 -16.34 -27.02
CA ALA A 74 -18.91 -16.37 -27.82
C ALA A 74 -18.60 -16.91 -29.22
N ALA A 75 -19.54 -17.67 -29.77
CA ALA A 75 -19.50 -18.20 -31.13
C ALA A 75 -18.22 -18.98 -31.51
N ARG A 76 -17.81 -19.94 -30.71
CA ARG A 76 -16.72 -20.85 -31.05
C ARG A 76 -17.08 -21.88 -32.11
N ARG A 77 -18.35 -22.01 -32.42
CA ARG A 77 -18.86 -22.82 -33.54
C ARG A 77 -19.06 -21.93 -34.76
N GLU A 78 -18.72 -22.44 -35.93
CA GLU A 78 -18.82 -21.71 -37.20
C GLU A 78 -20.27 -21.32 -37.57
N ASP A 79 -21.25 -22.07 -37.10
CA ASP A 79 -22.68 -21.86 -37.31
C ASP A 79 -23.33 -20.89 -36.33
N LEU A 80 -22.62 -20.43 -35.32
CA LEU A 80 -23.14 -19.50 -34.32
C LEU A 80 -22.65 -18.07 -34.52
N ARG A 81 -23.57 -17.12 -34.36
CA ARG A 81 -23.26 -15.71 -34.26
C ARG A 81 -23.20 -15.33 -32.79
N GLY A 82 -22.04 -14.92 -32.32
CA GLY A 82 -21.85 -14.45 -30.95
C GLY A 82 -22.03 -12.95 -30.83
N GLU A 83 -22.59 -12.53 -29.72
CA GLU A 83 -22.69 -11.12 -29.36
C GLU A 83 -21.89 -10.83 -28.08
N ALA A 84 -21.19 -9.69 -28.06
CA ALA A 84 -20.53 -9.17 -26.89
C ALA A 84 -21.14 -7.81 -26.53
N LEU A 85 -21.72 -7.73 -25.34
CA LEU A 85 -22.35 -6.52 -24.84
C LEU A 85 -21.56 -5.92 -23.69
N TYR A 86 -21.31 -4.64 -23.79
CA TYR A 86 -20.78 -3.84 -22.70
C TYR A 86 -21.56 -2.53 -22.59
N TYR A 87 -22.15 -2.30 -21.44
CA TYR A 87 -22.86 -1.05 -21.19
C TYR A 87 -21.86 -0.03 -20.63
N TYR A 88 -21.36 0.83 -21.52
CA TYR A 88 -20.34 1.81 -21.18
C TYR A 88 -20.83 2.80 -20.12
N ASN A 89 -20.08 2.88 -19.02
CA ASN A 89 -20.24 3.90 -18.00
C ASN A 89 -18.85 4.48 -17.64
N PRO A 90 -18.63 5.81 -17.81
CA PRO A 90 -17.34 6.43 -17.50
C PRO A 90 -16.87 6.19 -16.07
N ARG A 91 -17.79 5.93 -15.13
CA ARG A 91 -17.46 5.63 -13.73
C ARG A 91 -16.73 4.29 -13.56
N ASP A 92 -16.94 3.35 -14.47
CA ASP A 92 -16.32 2.03 -14.40
C ASP A 92 -14.81 2.10 -14.61
N PHE A 93 -14.35 3.02 -15.48
CA PHE A 93 -12.91 3.26 -15.66
C PHE A 93 -12.21 3.80 -14.43
N LYS A 94 -12.96 4.48 -13.54
CA LYS A 94 -12.44 4.92 -12.26
C LYS A 94 -11.97 3.75 -11.39
N HIS A 95 -12.65 2.61 -11.47
CA HIS A 95 -12.26 1.39 -10.77
C HIS A 95 -11.05 0.72 -11.40
N ILE A 96 -10.93 0.73 -12.74
CA ILE A 96 -9.76 0.20 -13.44
C ILE A 96 -8.52 1.05 -13.13
N ASN A 97 -8.64 2.36 -13.26
CA ASN A 97 -7.57 3.28 -12.92
C ASN A 97 -7.12 3.13 -11.45
N ARG A 98 -8.07 2.85 -10.57
CA ARG A 98 -7.81 2.56 -9.15
C ARG A 98 -7.11 1.22 -8.95
N LEU A 99 -7.53 0.15 -9.64
CA LEU A 99 -6.88 -1.16 -9.59
C LEU A 99 -5.43 -1.12 -10.09
N HIS A 100 -5.16 -0.33 -11.12
CA HIS A 100 -3.82 -0.17 -11.66
C HIS A 100 -2.99 0.88 -10.91
N GLY A 101 -3.61 1.70 -10.05
CA GLY A 101 -2.93 2.79 -9.32
C GLY A 101 -2.31 3.86 -10.21
N MET A 102 -2.56 3.81 -11.53
CA MET A 102 -1.83 4.58 -12.53
C MET A 102 -2.25 6.05 -12.60
N SER A 103 -3.53 6.36 -12.37
CA SER A 103 -4.09 7.71 -12.57
C SER A 103 -3.66 8.76 -11.55
N THR A 104 -2.81 8.41 -10.56
CA THR A 104 -2.49 9.29 -9.44
C THR A 104 -1.03 9.23 -8.98
N ILE A 105 -0.16 8.52 -9.69
CA ILE A 105 1.28 8.49 -9.36
C ILE A 105 1.94 9.71 -10.01
N GLN A 106 2.73 10.45 -9.21
CA GLN A 106 3.46 11.62 -9.67
C GLN A 106 4.97 11.35 -9.67
N LYS A 107 5.73 12.11 -10.47
CA LYS A 107 7.19 11.97 -10.58
C LYS A 107 7.89 12.02 -9.21
N TYR A 108 7.51 12.96 -8.34
CA TYR A 108 8.13 13.08 -7.03
C TYR A 108 7.90 11.82 -6.17
N GLN A 109 6.77 11.14 -6.33
CA GLN A 109 6.47 9.91 -5.60
C GLN A 109 7.38 8.76 -6.05
N LEU A 110 7.70 8.65 -7.35
CA LEU A 110 8.69 7.68 -7.84
C LEU A 110 10.06 7.94 -7.23
N ILE A 111 10.48 9.20 -7.18
CA ILE A 111 11.77 9.59 -6.60
C ILE A 111 11.78 9.29 -5.10
N LYS A 112 10.68 9.56 -4.40
CA LYS A 112 10.55 9.24 -2.97
C LYS A 112 10.58 7.73 -2.70
N VAL A 113 10.01 6.93 -3.59
CA VAL A 113 10.14 5.45 -3.53
C VAL A 113 11.60 5.03 -3.73
N ILE A 114 12.33 5.64 -4.67
CA ILE A 114 13.76 5.36 -4.88
C ILE A 114 14.57 5.75 -3.64
N GLU A 115 14.32 6.91 -3.05
CA GLU A 115 14.97 7.37 -1.81
C GLU A 115 14.74 6.35 -0.68
N LYS A 116 13.49 5.94 -0.46
CA LYS A 116 13.16 4.94 0.56
C LYS A 116 13.84 3.59 0.32
N VAL A 117 13.93 3.15 -0.93
CA VAL A 117 14.65 1.91 -1.30
C VAL A 117 16.14 2.04 -1.00
N ASP A 118 16.76 3.20 -1.28
CA ASP A 118 18.18 3.47 -0.98
C ASP A 118 18.43 3.48 0.54
N ASP A 119 17.58 4.14 1.32
CA ASP A 119 17.67 4.19 2.79
C ASP A 119 17.57 2.79 3.40
N LEU A 120 16.57 2.00 2.99
CA LEU A 120 16.39 0.62 3.47
C LEU A 120 17.54 -0.29 3.06
N TYR A 121 18.09 -0.10 1.86
CA TYR A 121 19.27 -0.84 1.42
C TYR A 121 20.47 -0.55 2.31
N HIS A 122 20.74 0.72 2.63
CA HIS A 122 21.86 1.09 3.51
C HIS A 122 21.66 0.56 4.92
N GLN A 123 20.46 0.61 5.47
CA GLN A 123 20.14 -0.01 6.75
C GLN A 123 20.41 -1.51 6.74
N ASN A 124 19.97 -2.20 5.68
CA ASN A 124 20.19 -3.63 5.53
C ASN A 124 21.66 -4.03 5.42
N MET A 125 22.51 -3.14 4.85
CA MET A 125 23.95 -3.36 4.72
C MET A 125 24.72 -3.10 6.02
N GLN A 126 24.21 -2.21 6.90
CA GLN A 126 24.84 -1.87 8.18
C GLN A 126 24.53 -2.89 9.28
N ASP A 127 23.44 -3.64 9.18
CA ASP A 127 23.07 -4.69 10.14
C ASP A 127 24.01 -5.89 10.01
N SER A 128 25.19 -5.79 10.63
CA SER A 128 26.23 -6.84 10.65
C SER A 128 25.83 -8.09 11.46
N ASP A 129 24.83 -7.99 12.34
CA ASP A 129 24.41 -9.05 13.25
C ASP A 129 23.32 -9.99 12.70
N ARG A 130 22.93 -9.81 11.45
CA ARG A 130 21.93 -10.72 10.82
C ARG A 130 22.55 -12.10 10.57
N LYS A 131 22.46 -12.97 11.55
CA LYS A 131 22.72 -14.43 11.44
C LYS A 131 21.74 -15.18 10.56
N ASP A 132 20.95 -14.48 9.77
CA ASP A 132 19.96 -15.09 8.88
C ASP A 132 20.58 -15.36 7.53
N PHE A 133 21.15 -16.57 7.38
CA PHE A 133 21.80 -17.07 6.18
C PHE A 133 20.89 -17.12 4.93
N THR A 134 19.59 -16.84 5.08
CA THR A 134 18.62 -16.84 3.99
C THR A 134 18.53 -15.53 3.25
N LYS A 135 19.07 -14.44 3.79
CA LYS A 135 19.00 -13.10 3.17
C LYS A 135 20.30 -12.76 2.44
N LYS A 136 20.22 -12.67 1.13
CA LYS A 136 21.30 -12.08 0.31
C LYS A 136 21.42 -10.60 0.67
N ARG A 137 22.65 -10.06 0.75
CA ARG A 137 22.91 -8.66 1.15
C ARG A 137 22.14 -7.62 0.33
N ASN A 138 21.87 -7.90 -0.94
CA ASN A 138 21.15 -7.00 -1.87
C ASN A 138 19.66 -7.31 -2.00
N ALA A 139 19.11 -8.17 -1.18
CA ALA A 139 17.70 -8.51 -1.21
C ALA A 139 17.00 -7.99 0.04
N MET A 140 15.91 -7.29 -0.17
CA MET A 140 15.05 -6.79 0.89
C MET A 140 13.67 -7.38 0.76
N LEU A 141 13.08 -7.70 1.89
CA LEU A 141 11.73 -8.21 1.96
C LEU A 141 10.95 -7.29 2.88
N LEU A 142 10.08 -6.49 2.31
CA LEU A 142 9.45 -5.35 2.94
C LEU A 142 7.92 -5.45 2.84
N ASP A 143 7.23 -5.01 3.86
CA ASP A 143 5.79 -4.78 3.78
C ASP A 143 5.52 -3.53 2.93
N ALA A 144 4.47 -3.57 2.10
CA ALA A 144 4.10 -2.44 1.25
C ALA A 144 3.76 -1.18 2.06
N GLU A 145 3.37 -1.35 3.33
CA GLU A 145 3.10 -0.27 4.29
C GLU A 145 4.29 0.69 4.46
N ASN A 146 5.52 0.22 4.27
CA ASN A 146 6.72 1.07 4.32
C ASN A 146 6.68 2.25 3.33
N PHE A 147 5.89 2.13 2.27
CA PHE A 147 5.81 3.10 1.17
C PHE A 147 4.46 3.81 1.07
N THR A 148 3.43 3.34 1.77
CA THR A 148 2.04 3.83 1.55
C THR A 148 1.88 5.31 1.86
N TYR A 149 2.64 5.87 2.79
CA TYR A 149 2.61 7.30 3.14
C TYR A 149 2.99 8.21 1.96
N ILE A 150 3.79 7.71 1.00
CA ILE A 150 4.23 8.45 -0.19
C ILE A 150 3.03 8.80 -1.09
N PHE A 151 1.97 7.97 -1.05
CA PHE A 151 0.83 8.06 -1.97
C PHE A 151 -0.41 8.75 -1.36
N GLY A 152 -0.25 9.44 -0.24
CA GLY A 152 -1.33 10.21 0.39
C GLY A 152 -2.14 9.41 1.40
N SER A 153 -3.42 9.76 1.55
CA SER A 153 -4.26 9.24 2.63
C SER A 153 -4.26 7.72 2.73
N PRO A 154 -3.70 7.15 3.80
CA PRO A 154 -3.66 5.70 4.00
C PRO A 154 -5.03 5.08 4.32
N ILE A 155 -6.09 5.89 4.46
CA ILE A 155 -7.40 5.44 4.97
C ILE A 155 -8.47 5.39 3.90
N SER A 156 -8.36 6.19 2.83
CA SER A 156 -9.40 6.23 1.81
C SER A 156 -9.53 4.91 1.06
N ASP A 157 -8.47 4.12 0.99
CA ASP A 157 -8.44 2.85 0.26
C ASP A 157 -7.08 2.16 0.44
N GLU A 158 -7.02 1.24 1.38
CA GLU A 158 -5.77 0.49 1.66
C GLU A 158 -5.27 -0.27 0.43
N ASP A 159 -6.16 -0.94 -0.27
CA ASP A 159 -5.83 -1.68 -1.48
C ASP A 159 -5.30 -0.76 -2.58
N SER A 160 -5.82 0.46 -2.67
CA SER A 160 -5.35 1.45 -3.64
C SER A 160 -3.91 1.88 -3.36
N ASN A 161 -3.55 2.18 -2.12
CA ASN A 161 -2.20 2.63 -1.79
C ASN A 161 -1.16 1.52 -1.95
N VAL A 162 -1.49 0.30 -1.57
CA VAL A 162 -0.63 -0.88 -1.81
C VAL A 162 -0.43 -1.14 -3.30
N ASN A 163 -1.48 -1.00 -4.10
CA ASN A 163 -1.38 -1.12 -5.55
C ASN A 163 -0.54 0.00 -6.16
N LYS A 164 -0.65 1.23 -5.66
CA LYS A 164 0.23 2.34 -6.08
C LYS A 164 1.69 2.07 -5.78
N VAL A 165 2.01 1.52 -4.60
CA VAL A 165 3.38 1.10 -4.26
C VAL A 165 3.92 0.09 -5.27
N LYS A 166 3.16 -0.97 -5.54
CA LYS A 166 3.53 -1.99 -6.52
C LYS A 166 3.73 -1.41 -7.91
N THR A 167 2.80 -0.56 -8.34
CA THR A 167 2.85 0.10 -9.65
C THR A 167 4.05 1.03 -9.75
N ALA A 168 4.33 1.84 -8.73
CA ALA A 168 5.47 2.75 -8.72
C ALA A 168 6.80 1.99 -8.85
N LEU A 169 6.98 0.93 -8.09
CA LEU A 169 8.18 0.09 -8.17
C LEU A 169 8.32 -0.59 -9.55
N LEU A 170 7.20 -1.06 -10.11
CA LEU A 170 7.19 -1.64 -11.46
C LEU A 170 7.46 -0.59 -12.54
N LEU A 171 6.93 0.63 -12.42
CA LEU A 171 7.23 1.74 -13.34
C LEU A 171 8.72 2.07 -13.33
N ILE A 172 9.35 2.09 -12.15
CA ILE A 172 10.80 2.31 -12.04
C ILE A 172 11.54 1.17 -12.73
N GLN A 173 11.23 -0.08 -12.39
CA GLN A 173 11.89 -1.25 -12.99
C GLN A 173 11.76 -1.27 -14.51
N LYS A 174 10.55 -1.13 -15.02
CA LYS A 174 10.24 -1.24 -16.45
C LYS A 174 10.77 -0.08 -17.27
N ASP A 175 10.82 1.12 -16.72
CA ASP A 175 11.43 2.28 -17.40
C ASP A 175 12.92 2.04 -17.66
N PHE A 176 13.65 1.52 -16.67
CA PHE A 176 15.04 1.15 -16.87
C PHE A 176 15.22 0.00 -17.86
N GLU A 177 14.41 -1.06 -17.75
CA GLU A 177 14.43 -2.16 -18.72
C GLU A 177 14.23 -1.65 -20.15
N SER A 178 13.31 -0.70 -20.36
CA SER A 178 13.04 -0.13 -21.67
C SER A 178 14.15 0.81 -22.19
N LYS A 179 14.87 1.50 -21.30
CA LYS A 179 15.93 2.45 -21.67
C LYS A 179 17.26 1.79 -21.98
N ILE A 180 17.65 0.83 -21.17
CA ILE A 180 19.00 0.26 -21.18
C ILE A 180 19.02 -1.27 -21.17
N GLY A 181 17.86 -1.93 -21.29
CA GLY A 181 17.73 -3.39 -21.26
C GLY A 181 18.02 -4.04 -19.90
N PHE A 182 18.26 -3.24 -18.85
CA PHE A 182 18.61 -3.69 -17.53
C PHE A 182 17.94 -2.81 -16.47
N SER A 183 17.47 -3.38 -15.38
CA SER A 183 16.93 -2.60 -14.26
C SER A 183 17.84 -2.64 -13.04
N PRO A 184 18.09 -1.50 -12.35
CA PRO A 184 18.83 -1.44 -11.11
C PRO A 184 18.12 -2.13 -9.95
N ILE A 185 16.80 -2.35 -10.06
CA ILE A 185 15.99 -3.09 -9.09
C ILE A 185 15.19 -4.18 -9.77
N THR A 186 14.96 -5.29 -9.06
CA THR A 186 13.99 -6.31 -9.45
C THR A 186 12.96 -6.42 -8.34
N VAL A 187 11.70 -6.20 -8.69
CA VAL A 187 10.58 -6.21 -7.73
C VAL A 187 9.70 -7.41 -8.00
N ARG A 188 9.40 -8.16 -6.94
CA ARG A 188 8.45 -9.27 -6.99
C ARG A 188 7.51 -9.18 -5.79
N PRO A 189 6.19 -9.05 -5.98
CA PRO A 189 5.25 -9.23 -4.90
C PRO A 189 5.28 -10.68 -4.44
N ILE A 190 5.50 -10.90 -3.16
CA ILE A 190 5.49 -12.23 -2.57
C ILE A 190 4.24 -12.35 -1.71
N PRO A 191 3.32 -13.27 -2.02
CA PRO A 191 2.11 -13.45 -1.25
C PRO A 191 2.35 -14.12 0.10
N MET A 192 3.55 -14.61 0.38
CA MET A 192 3.82 -15.44 1.55
C MET A 192 4.82 -14.77 2.48
N PHE A 193 4.36 -14.40 3.68
CA PHE A 193 5.27 -14.18 4.78
C PHE A 193 4.82 -14.85 6.05
N SER A 194 5.79 -15.50 6.65
CA SER A 194 5.52 -16.45 7.73
C SER A 194 5.47 -15.83 9.11
N VAL A 195 5.79 -14.56 9.27
CA VAL A 195 5.92 -13.94 10.60
C VAL A 195 4.89 -12.85 10.80
N GLY A 196 4.27 -12.82 11.97
CA GLY A 196 3.41 -11.75 12.44
C GLY A 196 3.76 -11.33 13.86
N PHE A 197 3.40 -10.11 14.24
CA PHE A 197 3.56 -9.61 15.60
C PHE A 197 2.18 -9.41 16.22
N PHE A 198 2.05 -9.84 17.48
CA PHE A 198 0.78 -9.80 18.19
C PHE A 198 0.99 -9.50 19.65
N ALA A 199 0.11 -8.67 20.23
CA ALA A 199 0.02 -8.59 21.69
C ALA A 199 -0.76 -9.80 22.18
N ILE A 200 -0.12 -10.62 23.04
CA ILE A 200 -0.63 -11.92 23.49
C ILE A 200 -0.42 -12.02 25.00
N GLU A 201 -1.48 -12.28 25.74
CA GLU A 201 -1.38 -12.52 27.18
C GLU A 201 -0.54 -13.77 27.50
N SER A 202 0.19 -13.77 28.62
CA SER A 202 1.14 -14.82 28.99
C SER A 202 0.53 -16.22 29.06
N ASN A 203 -0.72 -16.34 29.51
CA ASN A 203 -1.45 -17.62 29.56
C ASN A 203 -1.74 -18.16 28.13
N ILE A 204 -2.08 -17.29 27.20
CA ILE A 204 -2.32 -17.65 25.79
C ILE A 204 -1.00 -17.98 25.11
N GLN A 205 0.05 -17.19 25.36
CA GLN A 205 1.39 -17.45 24.86
C GLN A 205 1.87 -18.85 25.23
N GLN A 206 1.75 -19.26 26.50
CA GLN A 206 2.12 -20.60 26.94
C GLN A 206 1.33 -21.71 26.21
N ARG A 207 0.02 -21.48 25.99
CA ARG A 207 -0.83 -22.43 25.24
C ARG A 207 -0.37 -22.54 23.78
N LEU A 208 -0.05 -21.42 23.14
CA LEU A 208 0.48 -21.37 21.77
C LEU A 208 1.83 -22.10 21.69
N GLN A 209 2.76 -21.85 22.63
CA GLN A 209 4.07 -22.49 22.66
C GLN A 209 3.95 -24.02 22.85
N ARG A 210 3.00 -24.49 23.68
CA ARG A 210 2.74 -25.94 23.81
C ARG A 210 2.24 -26.57 22.52
N ARG A 211 1.38 -25.87 21.75
CA ARG A 211 0.80 -26.38 20.50
C ARG A 211 1.77 -26.23 19.32
N TYR A 212 2.41 -25.08 19.22
CA TYR A 212 3.28 -24.71 18.09
C TYR A 212 4.69 -24.42 18.59
N ARG A 213 5.43 -25.47 18.93
CA ARG A 213 6.80 -25.36 19.50
C ARG A 213 7.69 -24.51 18.58
N ASN A 214 8.50 -23.63 19.18
CA ASN A 214 9.45 -22.76 18.50
C ASN A 214 8.83 -21.75 17.50
N SER A 215 7.52 -21.54 17.53
CA SER A 215 6.85 -20.60 16.61
C SER A 215 6.38 -19.32 17.30
N VAL A 216 6.56 -19.19 18.60
CA VAL A 216 6.17 -18.01 19.37
C VAL A 216 7.33 -17.57 20.25
N GLU A 217 7.73 -16.32 20.09
CA GLU A 217 8.81 -15.70 20.83
C GLU A 217 8.33 -14.36 21.40
N GLU A 218 8.47 -14.15 22.71
CA GLU A 218 8.18 -12.85 23.31
C GLU A 218 9.35 -11.90 23.05
N ILE A 219 9.05 -10.72 22.49
CA ILE A 219 10.04 -9.72 22.10
C ILE A 219 9.91 -8.40 22.87
N ASP A 220 8.75 -8.13 23.45
CA ASP A 220 8.52 -6.99 24.36
C ASP A 220 7.60 -7.44 25.49
N SER A 221 8.19 -7.66 26.66
CA SER A 221 7.45 -8.10 27.84
C SER A 221 6.56 -7.01 28.45
N ASN A 222 6.88 -5.72 28.24
CA ASN A 222 6.08 -4.61 28.77
C ASN A 222 4.73 -4.50 28.07
N LYS A 223 4.71 -4.72 26.75
CA LYS A 223 3.50 -4.68 25.92
C LYS A 223 2.96 -6.07 25.58
N HIS A 224 3.59 -7.14 26.11
CA HIS A 224 3.31 -8.55 25.80
C HIS A 224 3.32 -8.83 24.28
N ILE A 225 4.27 -8.23 23.55
CA ILE A 225 4.39 -8.45 22.12
C ILE A 225 5.16 -9.72 21.85
N CYS A 226 4.53 -10.60 21.07
CA CYS A 226 5.12 -11.85 20.59
C CYS A 226 5.30 -11.82 19.08
N ARG A 227 6.42 -12.34 18.63
CA ARG A 227 6.65 -12.74 17.24
C ARG A 227 6.10 -14.15 17.05
N VAL A 228 5.24 -14.32 16.05
CA VAL A 228 4.61 -15.61 15.73
C VAL A 228 4.98 -16.03 14.31
N ILE A 229 5.50 -17.26 14.17
CA ILE A 229 5.75 -17.86 12.85
C ILE A 229 4.44 -18.42 12.32
N LEU A 230 3.74 -17.62 11.55
CA LEU A 230 2.40 -17.91 11.02
C LEU A 230 2.38 -19.11 10.07
N SER A 231 3.46 -19.34 9.33
CA SER A 231 3.57 -20.50 8.44
C SER A 231 3.48 -21.82 9.23
N THR A 232 4.11 -21.92 10.38
CA THR A 232 4.03 -23.11 11.23
C THR A 232 2.62 -23.38 11.71
N VAL A 233 1.88 -22.32 12.08
CA VAL A 233 0.49 -22.43 12.51
C VAL A 233 -0.39 -22.87 11.33
N TRP A 234 -0.22 -22.22 10.20
CA TRP A 234 -0.98 -22.51 8.98
C TRP A 234 -0.71 -23.93 8.45
N GLU A 235 0.55 -24.34 8.36
CA GLU A 235 0.93 -25.65 7.86
C GLU A 235 0.40 -26.80 8.74
N ARG A 236 0.27 -26.54 10.02
CA ARG A 236 -0.20 -27.58 10.95
C ARG A 236 -1.71 -27.75 10.95
N ASP A 237 -2.45 -26.64 11.01
CA ASP A 237 -3.88 -26.71 11.34
C ASP A 237 -4.80 -26.02 10.31
N TYR A 238 -4.24 -25.22 9.35
CA TYR A 238 -5.05 -24.35 8.48
C TYR A 238 -4.76 -24.48 6.98
N LYS A 239 -4.17 -25.58 6.54
CA LYS A 239 -3.88 -25.83 5.11
C LYS A 239 -5.10 -25.86 4.19
N THR A 240 -6.30 -25.98 4.73
CA THR A 240 -7.56 -25.89 3.98
C THR A 240 -7.81 -24.47 3.45
N LEU A 241 -7.22 -23.45 4.10
CA LEU A 241 -7.20 -22.08 3.63
C LEU A 241 -5.88 -21.81 2.88
N SER A 242 -5.91 -20.93 1.88
CA SER A 242 -4.65 -20.39 1.36
C SER A 242 -3.96 -19.55 2.44
N PHE A 243 -2.63 -19.50 2.45
CA PHE A 243 -1.90 -18.71 3.44
C PHE A 243 -2.28 -17.22 3.44
N PRO A 244 -2.44 -16.55 2.26
CA PRO A 244 -2.93 -15.17 2.23
C PRO A 244 -4.32 -14.99 2.86
N LYS A 245 -5.23 -15.95 2.65
CA LYS A 245 -6.56 -15.91 3.27
C LYS A 245 -6.49 -16.10 4.78
N PHE A 246 -5.65 -17.00 5.27
CA PHE A 246 -5.41 -17.22 6.69
C PHE A 246 -4.84 -15.94 7.33
N LYS A 247 -3.81 -15.34 6.71
CA LYS A 247 -3.20 -14.09 7.19
C LYS A 247 -4.22 -12.94 7.20
N TYR A 248 -4.99 -12.78 6.11
CA TYR A 248 -6.04 -11.76 6.02
C TYR A 248 -7.05 -11.87 7.17
N LEU A 249 -7.53 -13.06 7.45
CA LEU A 249 -8.49 -13.29 8.55
C LEU A 249 -7.91 -12.95 9.92
N LEU A 250 -6.60 -13.14 10.15
CA LEU A 250 -5.94 -12.76 11.41
C LEU A 250 -5.91 -11.24 11.65
N TYR A 251 -5.83 -10.44 10.57
CA TYR A 251 -5.63 -8.99 10.67
C TYR A 251 -6.90 -8.17 10.44
N THR A 252 -7.99 -8.80 10.00
CA THR A 252 -9.26 -8.12 9.72
C THR A 252 -10.28 -8.38 10.82
N LYS A 253 -11.39 -7.63 10.79
CA LYS A 253 -12.53 -7.84 11.69
C LYS A 253 -13.26 -9.16 11.45
N ASP A 254 -12.99 -9.83 10.34
CA ASP A 254 -13.56 -11.15 10.00
C ASP A 254 -12.85 -12.31 10.75
N HIS A 255 -12.01 -11.99 11.74
CA HIS A 255 -11.34 -12.99 12.57
C HIS A 255 -12.31 -13.90 13.34
N GLU A 256 -13.55 -13.50 13.56
CA GLU A 256 -14.61 -14.35 14.13
C GLU A 256 -14.84 -15.62 13.29
N ASN A 257 -14.53 -15.57 11.98
CA ASN A 257 -14.60 -16.72 11.08
C ASN A 257 -13.36 -17.62 11.14
N LEU A 258 -12.38 -17.30 11.99
CA LEU A 258 -11.18 -18.09 12.19
C LEU A 258 -11.12 -18.59 13.64
N ASP A 259 -11.37 -19.87 13.85
CA ASP A 259 -11.38 -20.50 15.19
C ASP A 259 -10.03 -20.38 15.91
N PHE A 260 -8.94 -20.07 15.19
CA PHE A 260 -7.63 -19.80 15.76
C PHE A 260 -7.67 -18.62 16.73
N VAL A 261 -8.30 -17.51 16.35
CA VAL A 261 -8.37 -16.31 17.20
C VAL A 261 -9.31 -16.53 18.39
N ALA A 262 -10.38 -17.31 18.19
CA ALA A 262 -11.24 -17.70 19.31
C ALA A 262 -10.51 -18.58 20.35
N LYS A 263 -9.62 -19.47 19.89
CA LYS A 263 -8.80 -20.33 20.74
C LYS A 263 -7.62 -19.59 21.40
N TYR A 264 -7.04 -18.64 20.67
CA TYR A 264 -5.85 -17.89 21.05
C TYR A 264 -6.09 -16.39 20.84
N PRO A 265 -6.81 -15.73 21.74
CA PRO A 265 -7.04 -14.29 21.66
C PRO A 265 -5.73 -13.52 21.55
N MET A 266 -5.59 -12.73 20.50
CA MET A 266 -4.42 -11.93 20.21
C MET A 266 -4.80 -10.67 19.43
N ARG A 267 -4.04 -9.60 19.66
CA ARG A 267 -4.26 -8.34 18.94
C ARG A 267 -3.10 -8.11 17.97
N PRO A 268 -3.36 -7.90 16.67
CA PRO A 268 -2.31 -7.63 15.69
C PRO A 268 -1.46 -6.43 16.12
N ALA A 269 -0.15 -6.54 15.90
CA ALA A 269 0.79 -5.46 16.11
C ALA A 269 1.72 -5.31 14.91
N LEU A 270 2.25 -4.10 14.72
CA LEU A 270 3.33 -3.81 13.78
C LEU A 270 4.61 -3.63 14.58
N CYS A 271 5.70 -4.16 14.06
CA CYS A 271 7.04 -3.83 14.50
C CYS A 271 7.61 -2.76 13.59
N VAL A 272 8.04 -1.64 14.15
CA VAL A 272 8.67 -0.54 13.42
C VAL A 272 10.09 -0.37 13.96
N THR A 273 11.07 -0.52 13.10
CA THR A 273 12.45 -0.16 13.42
C THR A 273 12.64 1.32 13.07
N VAL A 274 13.09 2.12 14.01
CA VAL A 274 13.30 3.56 13.86
C VAL A 274 14.76 3.87 14.10
N LYS A 275 15.39 4.59 13.17
CA LYS A 275 16.75 5.13 13.31
C LYS A 275 16.71 6.64 13.15
N TYR A 276 17.13 7.36 14.18
CA TYR A 276 17.24 8.81 14.16
C TYR A 276 18.58 9.26 13.56
N SER A 277 18.59 10.40 12.87
CA SER A 277 19.82 11.08 12.50
C SER A 277 20.47 11.74 13.72
N ASP A 278 21.78 11.97 13.68
CA ASP A 278 22.53 12.51 14.83
C ASP A 278 21.95 13.85 15.33
N ASP A 279 21.57 14.74 14.43
CA ASP A 279 21.03 16.07 14.74
C ASP A 279 19.52 16.20 14.52
N TYR A 280 18.78 15.10 14.68
CA TYR A 280 17.34 15.05 14.31
C TYR A 280 16.52 16.15 15.00
N SER A 281 16.74 16.41 16.29
CA SER A 281 15.95 17.36 17.08
C SER A 281 16.12 18.81 16.63
N SER A 282 17.34 19.22 16.30
CA SER A 282 17.66 20.56 15.76
C SER A 282 17.13 20.70 14.35
N THR A 283 17.35 19.70 13.51
CA THR A 283 16.88 19.67 12.11
C THR A 283 15.37 19.77 12.03
N PHE A 284 14.65 18.94 12.81
CA PHE A 284 13.18 19.02 12.85
C PHE A 284 12.68 20.39 13.30
N ARG A 285 13.26 20.91 14.37
CA ARG A 285 12.86 22.20 14.93
C ARG A 285 13.02 23.33 13.91
N ASN A 286 14.13 23.38 13.19
CA ASN A 286 14.40 24.40 12.20
C ASN A 286 13.43 24.30 11.01
N ILE A 287 13.24 23.12 10.42
CA ILE A 287 12.34 22.91 9.30
C ILE A 287 10.89 23.22 9.73
N TRP A 288 10.50 22.74 10.91
CA TRP A 288 9.14 22.88 11.39
C TRP A 288 8.80 24.34 11.77
N ALA A 289 9.75 25.08 12.35
CA ALA A 289 9.61 26.51 12.64
C ALA A 289 9.46 27.33 11.36
N SER A 290 10.26 27.06 10.34
CA SER A 290 10.18 27.72 9.04
C SER A 290 8.82 27.48 8.37
N LEU A 291 8.37 26.21 8.30
CA LEU A 291 7.05 25.83 7.77
C LEU A 291 5.91 26.55 8.52
N LYS A 292 5.92 26.49 9.85
CA LYS A 292 4.88 27.13 10.70
C LYS A 292 4.87 28.63 10.53
N GLY A 293 6.04 29.26 10.44
CA GLY A 293 6.19 30.71 10.25
C GLY A 293 5.60 31.14 8.91
N PHE A 294 6.00 30.50 7.82
CA PHE A 294 5.50 30.81 6.48
C PHE A 294 4.00 30.58 6.35
N VAL A 295 3.53 29.36 6.73
CA VAL A 295 2.10 29.01 6.66
C VAL A 295 1.27 29.95 7.55
N GLY A 296 1.77 30.28 8.74
CA GLY A 296 1.09 31.23 9.64
C GLY A 296 0.91 32.62 9.02
N GLN A 297 1.92 33.15 8.32
CA GLN A 297 1.78 34.41 7.57
C GLN A 297 0.73 34.30 6.47
N LYS A 298 0.70 33.19 5.73
CA LYS A 298 -0.29 32.97 4.66
C LYS A 298 -1.71 32.75 5.20
N VAL A 299 -1.86 32.21 6.39
CA VAL A 299 -3.18 32.15 7.09
C VAL A 299 -3.68 33.55 7.42
N ILE A 300 -2.78 34.43 7.89
CA ILE A 300 -3.14 35.81 8.25
C ILE A 300 -3.49 36.64 7.01
N SER A 301 -2.69 36.51 5.92
CA SER A 301 -2.95 37.25 4.67
C SER A 301 -4.14 36.70 3.88
N GLY A 302 -4.52 35.45 4.08
CA GLY A 302 -5.56 34.77 3.32
C GLY A 302 -5.25 34.58 1.85
N GLU A 303 -3.97 34.69 1.45
CA GLU A 303 -3.53 34.61 0.08
C GLU A 303 -3.33 33.16 -0.38
N TYR A 304 -3.57 32.91 -1.68
CA TYR A 304 -3.16 31.68 -2.33
C TYR A 304 -1.66 31.71 -2.65
N THR A 305 -0.94 30.69 -2.21
CA THR A 305 0.50 30.53 -2.44
C THR A 305 0.81 29.33 -3.32
N ALA A 306 1.81 29.43 -4.16
CA ALA A 306 2.32 28.29 -4.93
C ALA A 306 3.27 27.44 -4.05
N VAL A 307 3.39 26.15 -4.35
CA VAL A 307 4.36 25.26 -3.67
C VAL A 307 5.77 25.81 -3.80
N SER A 308 6.12 26.39 -4.94
CA SER A 308 7.45 26.97 -5.18
C SER A 308 7.83 28.09 -4.16
N GLU A 309 6.85 28.88 -3.70
CA GLU A 309 7.09 29.91 -2.69
C GLU A 309 7.45 29.29 -1.33
N ILE A 310 6.78 28.20 -0.95
CA ILE A 310 7.06 27.44 0.28
C ILE A 310 8.44 26.78 0.18
N VAL A 311 8.74 26.21 -0.99
CA VAL A 311 10.01 25.54 -1.28
C VAL A 311 11.18 26.54 -1.20
N ASP A 312 11.04 27.71 -1.80
CA ASP A 312 12.10 28.74 -1.76
C ASP A 312 12.35 29.21 -0.32
N GLU A 313 11.31 29.42 0.49
CA GLU A 313 11.44 29.79 1.90
C GLU A 313 12.17 28.73 2.71
N ILE A 314 11.76 27.45 2.61
CA ILE A 314 12.37 26.36 3.38
C ILE A 314 13.80 26.09 2.90
N SER A 315 14.02 26.12 1.58
CA SER A 315 15.35 25.96 1.01
C SER A 315 16.32 27.01 1.54
N HIS A 316 15.89 28.27 1.59
CA HIS A 316 16.72 29.39 2.06
C HIS A 316 16.91 29.34 3.58
N SER A 317 15.84 29.24 4.35
CA SER A 317 15.90 29.33 5.82
C SER A 317 16.55 28.11 6.49
N CYS A 318 16.47 26.91 5.86
CA CYS A 318 17.04 25.69 6.42
C CYS A 318 18.30 25.20 5.70
N GLY A 319 18.77 25.92 4.65
CA GLY A 319 19.95 25.50 3.88
C GLY A 319 19.78 24.19 3.11
N LEU A 320 18.52 23.83 2.77
CA LEU A 320 18.19 22.60 2.06
C LEU A 320 18.25 22.79 0.55
N SER A 321 18.57 21.71 -0.19
CA SER A 321 18.41 21.75 -1.64
C SER A 321 16.94 21.98 -2.00
N LYS A 322 16.66 22.68 -3.11
CA LYS A 322 15.29 22.92 -3.58
C LYS A 322 14.50 21.61 -3.74
N TYR A 323 15.17 20.57 -4.21
CA TYR A 323 14.55 19.24 -4.33
C TYR A 323 14.10 18.69 -2.98
N LYS A 324 14.96 18.73 -1.95
CA LYS A 324 14.61 18.25 -0.60
C LYS A 324 13.47 19.08 0.00
N ALA A 325 13.56 20.41 -0.13
CA ALA A 325 12.50 21.32 0.30
C ALA A 325 11.16 21.03 -0.42
N GLN A 326 11.19 20.76 -1.73
CA GLN A 326 9.99 20.39 -2.48
C GLN A 326 9.38 19.09 -1.97
N THR A 327 10.19 18.04 -1.76
CA THR A 327 9.70 16.77 -1.22
C THR A 327 9.02 16.95 0.13
N ILE A 328 9.60 17.74 1.02
CA ILE A 328 9.02 18.05 2.33
C ILE A 328 7.66 18.75 2.15
N CYS A 329 7.60 19.78 1.31
CA CYS A 329 6.36 20.53 1.06
C CYS A 329 5.24 19.64 0.52
N GLU A 330 5.54 18.81 -0.48
CA GLU A 330 4.57 17.89 -1.10
C GLU A 330 4.00 16.89 -0.08
N VAL A 331 4.88 16.27 0.72
CA VAL A 331 4.46 15.33 1.77
C VAL A 331 3.63 16.04 2.84
N VAL A 332 4.04 17.22 3.27
CA VAL A 332 3.32 17.98 4.30
C VAL A 332 1.93 18.40 3.82
N ILE A 333 1.82 18.96 2.62
CA ILE A 333 0.53 19.40 2.06
C ILE A 333 -0.41 18.19 1.90
N THR A 334 0.09 17.10 1.33
CA THR A 334 -0.69 15.87 1.14
C THR A 334 -1.17 15.30 2.48
N SER A 335 -0.31 15.32 3.50
CA SER A 335 -0.65 14.79 4.82
C SER A 335 -1.63 15.68 5.59
N MET A 336 -1.72 17.00 5.29
CA MET A 336 -2.73 17.89 5.88
C MET A 336 -4.16 17.46 5.50
N ASP A 337 -4.40 17.09 4.24
CA ASP A 337 -5.71 16.57 3.81
C ASP A 337 -6.02 15.21 4.44
N SER A 338 -5.02 14.35 4.53
CA SER A 338 -5.12 13.07 5.24
C SER A 338 -5.47 13.27 6.71
N TYR A 339 -4.78 14.18 7.40
CA TYR A 339 -5.06 14.52 8.79
C TYR A 339 -6.49 14.98 8.99
N ARG A 340 -6.97 15.92 8.15
CA ARG A 340 -8.33 16.42 8.20
C ARG A 340 -9.38 15.33 8.07
N LYS A 341 -9.25 14.49 7.04
CA LYS A 341 -10.25 13.47 6.72
C LYS A 341 -10.30 12.35 7.76
N ASN A 342 -9.16 11.98 8.31
CA ASN A 342 -9.01 10.71 9.00
C ASN A 342 -8.77 10.85 10.51
N PHE A 343 -8.14 11.93 10.95
CA PHE A 343 -7.71 12.10 12.34
C PHE A 343 -8.45 13.25 13.04
N ALA A 344 -8.52 14.42 12.42
CA ALA A 344 -9.21 15.57 12.99
C ALA A 344 -10.73 15.50 12.89
N ARG A 345 -11.28 14.77 11.90
CA ARG A 345 -12.71 14.67 11.63
C ARG A 345 -13.43 16.02 11.52
N THR A 346 -12.77 17.03 10.98
CA THR A 346 -13.35 18.36 10.77
C THR A 346 -13.93 18.47 9.37
N ALA A 347 -15.07 19.11 9.25
CA ALA A 347 -15.68 19.41 7.94
C ALA A 347 -14.91 20.52 7.21
N THR A 348 -14.28 21.44 7.95
CA THR A 348 -13.56 22.59 7.39
C THR A 348 -12.25 22.15 6.76
N PRO A 349 -11.99 22.47 5.49
CA PRO A 349 -10.71 22.21 4.85
C PRO A 349 -9.57 22.95 5.56
N ILE A 350 -8.45 22.26 5.81
CA ILE A 350 -7.21 22.87 6.34
C ILE A 350 -6.47 23.58 5.22
N VAL A 351 -6.51 22.98 4.04
CA VAL A 351 -5.92 23.48 2.81
C VAL A 351 -6.98 23.50 1.72
N LEU A 352 -7.12 24.64 1.05
CA LEU A 352 -7.92 24.78 -0.16
C LEU A 352 -6.98 24.81 -1.36
N GLU A 353 -7.31 24.02 -2.37
CA GLU A 353 -6.55 23.92 -3.61
C GLU A 353 -7.29 24.66 -4.73
N ARG A 354 -6.56 25.42 -5.54
CA ARG A 354 -7.06 26.09 -6.71
C ARG A 354 -6.07 25.95 -7.85
N THR A 355 -6.52 25.40 -8.97
CA THR A 355 -5.74 25.39 -10.21
C THR A 355 -5.99 26.70 -10.96
N THR A 356 -4.94 27.39 -11.34
CA THR A 356 -4.97 28.62 -12.12
C THR A 356 -5.09 28.29 -13.62
N ASN A 357 -5.47 29.27 -14.44
CA ASN A 357 -5.68 29.08 -15.89
C ASN A 357 -4.42 28.64 -16.64
N ASP A 358 -3.23 28.87 -16.08
CA ASP A 358 -1.94 28.43 -16.57
C ASP A 358 -1.54 27.02 -16.07
N GLY A 359 -2.50 26.29 -15.46
CA GLY A 359 -2.30 24.93 -14.99
C GLY A 359 -1.53 24.80 -13.67
N LYS A 360 -1.18 25.91 -13.04
CA LYS A 360 -0.46 25.86 -11.73
C LYS A 360 -1.42 25.72 -10.57
N THR A 361 -1.06 24.85 -9.64
CA THR A 361 -1.82 24.66 -8.41
C THR A 361 -1.33 25.63 -7.31
N LYS A 362 -2.25 26.32 -6.69
CA LYS A 362 -2.02 27.19 -5.53
C LYS A 362 -2.84 26.73 -4.34
N TYR A 363 -2.32 26.97 -3.16
CA TYR A 363 -2.91 26.55 -1.89
C TYR A 363 -3.20 27.74 -0.98
N GLN A 364 -4.34 27.70 -0.31
CA GLN A 364 -4.70 28.62 0.75
C GLN A 364 -4.87 27.85 2.05
N PHE A 365 -4.26 28.34 3.13
CA PHE A 365 -4.27 27.68 4.42
C PHE A 365 -5.32 28.29 5.35
N ASN A 366 -5.97 27.43 6.14
CA ASN A 366 -6.92 27.84 7.17
C ASN A 366 -6.25 27.76 8.56
N VAL A 367 -6.77 28.51 9.52
CA VAL A 367 -6.30 28.54 10.92
C VAL A 367 -6.24 27.15 11.57
N ALA A 368 -7.08 26.22 11.11
CA ALA A 368 -7.06 24.81 11.54
C ALA A 368 -5.74 24.07 11.25
N VAL A 369 -4.85 24.63 10.41
CA VAL A 369 -3.51 24.07 10.14
C VAL A 369 -2.65 24.02 11.42
N ASN A 370 -2.90 24.86 12.41
CA ASN A 370 -2.18 24.81 13.68
C ASN A 370 -2.39 23.47 14.43
N SER A 371 -3.59 22.92 14.34
CA SER A 371 -3.88 21.59 14.93
C SER A 371 -3.12 20.46 14.24
N TYR A 372 -2.91 20.58 12.93
CA TYR A 372 -2.07 19.65 12.17
C TYR A 372 -0.60 19.70 12.65
N PHE A 373 -0.03 20.89 12.79
CA PHE A 373 1.34 21.03 13.29
C PHE A 373 1.51 20.45 14.69
N GLN A 374 0.56 20.74 15.60
CA GLN A 374 0.56 20.17 16.95
C GLN A 374 0.42 18.63 16.94
N TRP A 375 -0.38 18.09 16.03
CA TRP A 375 -0.54 16.64 15.87
C TRP A 375 0.76 15.96 15.48
N VAL A 376 1.53 16.50 14.51
CA VAL A 376 2.83 15.97 14.10
C VAL A 376 3.84 16.06 15.24
N GLU A 377 3.92 17.21 15.92
CA GLU A 377 4.81 17.40 17.08
C GLU A 377 4.50 16.41 18.22
N SER A 378 3.22 16.20 18.49
CA SER A 378 2.76 15.21 19.48
C SER A 378 3.11 13.78 19.04
N GLY A 379 3.01 13.51 17.74
CA GLY A 379 3.37 12.23 17.15
C GLY A 379 4.86 11.93 17.30
N LEU A 380 5.73 12.91 17.03
CA LEU A 380 7.17 12.73 17.26
C LEU A 380 7.47 12.39 18.71
N ARG A 381 6.92 13.15 19.67
CA ARG A 381 7.12 12.86 21.11
C ARG A 381 6.64 11.48 21.51
N LYS A 382 5.50 11.02 20.96
CA LYS A 382 5.00 9.66 21.21
C LYS A 382 5.97 8.61 20.67
N ILE A 383 6.47 8.79 19.43
CA ILE A 383 7.42 7.88 18.81
C ILE A 383 8.70 7.83 19.65
N GLU A 384 9.25 8.98 20.06
CA GLU A 384 10.43 9.05 20.94
C GLU A 384 10.22 8.30 22.26
N THR A 385 9.05 8.48 22.90
CA THR A 385 8.75 7.88 24.20
C THR A 385 8.49 6.37 24.10
N GLU A 386 7.84 5.92 23.02
CA GLU A 386 7.41 4.54 22.85
C GLU A 386 8.48 3.67 22.17
N THR A 387 9.50 4.28 21.55
CA THR A 387 10.62 3.55 20.92
C THR A 387 11.60 3.08 21.98
N ASN A 388 11.86 1.78 22.02
CA ASN A 388 12.83 1.16 22.90
C ASN A 388 13.88 0.44 22.05
N GLU A 389 15.18 0.70 22.29
CA GLU A 389 16.29 0.11 21.53
C GLU A 389 16.11 0.15 20.00
N GLY A 390 15.54 1.26 19.49
CA GLY A 390 15.27 1.44 18.08
C GLY A 390 14.01 0.72 17.53
N HIS A 391 13.23 0.07 18.40
CA HIS A 391 12.01 -0.62 18.02
C HIS A 391 10.77 0.02 18.65
N LEU A 392 9.74 0.19 17.83
CA LEU A 392 8.42 0.68 18.21
C LEU A 392 7.38 -0.39 17.86
N TYR A 393 6.62 -0.84 18.87
CA TYR A 393 5.54 -1.81 18.64
C TYR A 393 4.19 -1.11 18.71
N ILE A 394 3.43 -1.19 17.63
CA ILE A 394 2.13 -0.53 17.47
C ILE A 394 1.03 -1.59 17.46
N ILE A 395 0.25 -1.67 18.57
CA ILE A 395 -0.93 -2.54 18.61
C ILE A 395 -2.02 -1.95 17.74
N ASN A 396 -2.52 -2.75 16.82
CA ASN A 396 -3.38 -2.29 15.71
C ASN A 396 -4.80 -2.84 15.83
N ASP A 397 -5.50 -2.48 16.90
CA ASP A 397 -6.84 -2.99 17.19
C ASP A 397 -7.89 -2.67 16.09
N ASN A 398 -7.75 -1.53 15.39
CA ASN A 398 -8.73 -1.06 14.38
C ASN A 398 -8.09 -0.50 13.10
N GLY A 399 -6.84 -0.79 12.84
CA GLY A 399 -6.10 -0.23 11.70
C GLY A 399 -5.77 1.27 11.81
N LYS A 400 -6.44 2.00 12.68
CA LYS A 400 -6.36 3.46 12.75
C LYS A 400 -5.04 3.95 13.35
N ARG A 401 -4.58 3.31 14.43
CA ARG A 401 -3.35 3.71 15.12
C ARG A 401 -2.12 3.48 14.24
N ALA A 402 -2.04 2.32 13.59
CA ALA A 402 -0.96 2.02 12.66
C ALA A 402 -0.88 3.03 11.50
N LYS A 403 -2.04 3.44 10.98
CA LYS A 403 -2.13 4.44 9.91
C LYS A 403 -1.68 5.82 10.37
N GLU A 404 -2.05 6.22 11.58
CA GLU A 404 -1.60 7.48 12.18
C GLU A 404 -0.08 7.52 12.29
N TYR A 405 0.53 6.47 12.86
CA TYR A 405 1.98 6.38 12.99
C TYR A 405 2.67 6.32 11.63
N SER A 406 2.12 5.59 10.65
CA SER A 406 2.68 5.53 9.30
C SER A 406 2.78 6.90 8.64
N VAL A 407 1.71 7.73 8.76
CA VAL A 407 1.72 9.09 8.19
C VAL A 407 2.73 9.97 8.92
N ILE A 408 2.77 9.94 10.25
CA ILE A 408 3.71 10.73 11.04
C ILE A 408 5.15 10.32 10.75
N LEU A 409 5.47 9.03 10.77
CA LEU A 409 6.79 8.51 10.42
C LEU A 409 7.21 8.94 9.01
N GLY A 410 6.30 8.89 8.04
CA GLY A 410 6.57 9.33 6.68
C GLY A 410 6.86 10.83 6.58
N ILE A 411 6.16 11.69 7.33
CA ILE A 411 6.46 13.12 7.43
C ILE A 411 7.87 13.31 8.02
N LEU A 412 8.16 12.65 9.14
CA LEU A 412 9.43 12.75 9.83
C LEU A 412 10.60 12.27 8.97
N GLU A 413 10.42 11.15 8.25
CA GLU A 413 11.41 10.65 7.31
C GLU A 413 11.64 11.62 6.14
N SER A 414 10.57 12.26 5.62
CA SER A 414 10.71 13.26 4.55
C SER A 414 11.54 14.46 4.98
N THR A 415 11.51 14.83 6.26
CA THR A 415 12.36 15.88 6.81
C THR A 415 13.82 15.43 7.02
N GLY A 416 14.10 14.13 6.92
CA GLY A 416 15.44 13.55 7.07
C GLY A 416 15.90 13.36 8.51
N ILE A 417 14.98 13.41 9.47
CA ILE A 417 15.32 13.27 10.89
C ILE A 417 15.36 11.83 11.38
N LEU A 418 14.69 10.94 10.67
CA LEU A 418 14.69 9.51 10.94
C LEU A 418 14.50 8.72 9.65
N THR A 419 14.83 7.44 9.72
CA THR A 419 14.40 6.42 8.78
C THR A 419 13.65 5.33 9.53
N PHE A 420 12.71 4.66 8.87
CA PHE A 420 11.95 3.60 9.51
C PHE A 420 11.68 2.42 8.58
N GLU A 421 11.54 1.23 9.17
CA GLU A 421 11.10 0.00 8.51
C GLU A 421 9.93 -0.59 9.29
N MET A 422 8.83 -0.94 8.59
CA MET A 422 7.66 -1.60 9.18
C MET A 422 7.59 -3.06 8.77
N ILE A 423 7.34 -3.94 9.72
CA ILE A 423 7.20 -5.39 9.52
C ILE A 423 5.97 -5.89 10.28
N GLY A 424 5.27 -6.87 9.70
CA GLY A 424 4.15 -7.55 10.36
C GLY A 424 2.77 -7.04 9.96
N GLY A 425 2.67 -6.25 8.89
CA GLY A 425 1.38 -5.77 8.37
C GLY A 425 0.51 -6.85 7.73
N ALA A 426 -0.75 -6.52 7.50
CA ALA A 426 -1.74 -7.38 6.84
C ALA A 426 -1.49 -7.54 5.35
N ASN A 427 -0.82 -6.58 4.73
CA ASN A 427 -0.64 -6.49 3.28
C ASN A 427 0.44 -7.43 2.72
N SER A 428 0.44 -7.55 1.40
CA SER A 428 1.44 -8.31 0.66
C SER A 428 2.83 -7.72 0.85
N GLN A 429 3.81 -8.57 1.03
CA GLN A 429 5.20 -8.15 1.07
C GLN A 429 5.78 -8.01 -0.34
N LEU A 430 6.79 -7.19 -0.42
CA LEU A 430 7.53 -6.90 -1.64
C LEU A 430 8.96 -7.42 -1.48
N TYR A 431 9.37 -8.26 -2.41
CA TYR A 431 10.77 -8.63 -2.55
C TYR A 431 11.44 -7.66 -3.50
N ILE A 432 12.39 -6.88 -2.99
CA ILE A 432 13.17 -5.93 -3.77
C ILE A 432 14.62 -6.40 -3.79
N TYR A 433 15.10 -6.72 -4.97
CA TYR A 433 16.49 -7.06 -5.20
C TYR A 433 17.21 -5.90 -5.86
N ILE A 434 18.30 -5.44 -5.26
CA ILE A 434 19.11 -4.35 -5.78
C ILE A 434 20.20 -4.93 -6.68
N ASN A 435 20.10 -4.68 -7.97
CA ASN A 435 21.10 -5.09 -8.96
C ASN A 435 22.26 -4.08 -9.03
N GLN A 436 21.92 -2.78 -8.97
CA GLN A 436 22.90 -1.72 -9.10
C GLN A 436 22.47 -0.45 -8.33
N ILE A 437 22.93 -0.32 -7.10
CA ILE A 437 22.57 0.83 -6.24
C ILE A 437 23.01 2.17 -6.81
N GLN A 438 24.15 2.22 -7.51
CA GLN A 438 24.69 3.47 -8.07
C GLN A 438 23.74 4.12 -9.09
N ALA A 439 22.97 3.33 -9.83
CA ALA A 439 21.99 3.87 -10.78
C ALA A 439 20.83 4.60 -10.05
N LEU A 440 20.42 4.10 -8.88
CA LEU A 440 19.44 4.78 -8.03
C LEU A 440 20.01 6.06 -7.43
N LYS A 441 21.25 6.01 -6.92
CA LYS A 441 21.93 7.19 -6.39
C LYS A 441 22.11 8.30 -7.42
N ASN A 442 22.37 7.94 -8.67
CA ASN A 442 22.48 8.93 -9.75
C ASN A 442 21.16 9.69 -9.95
N ILE A 443 20.00 9.03 -9.81
CA ILE A 443 18.69 9.71 -9.83
C ILE A 443 18.56 10.63 -8.63
N LEU A 444 18.91 10.17 -7.43
CA LEU A 444 18.79 10.96 -6.20
C LEU A 444 19.71 12.18 -6.21
N ASN A 445 20.86 12.08 -6.85
CA ASN A 445 21.81 13.21 -7.00
C ASN A 445 21.34 14.26 -8.02
N ALA A 446 20.56 13.86 -9.03
CA ALA A 446 20.04 14.76 -10.06
C ALA A 446 18.54 14.47 -10.37
N PRO A 447 17.65 14.61 -9.39
CA PRO A 447 16.27 14.17 -9.50
C PRO A 447 15.44 14.95 -10.53
N TYR A 448 15.83 16.20 -10.83
CA TYR A 448 15.19 17.00 -11.88
C TYR A 448 15.39 16.38 -13.27
N ASN A 449 16.50 15.67 -13.48
CA ASN A 449 16.84 15.01 -14.75
C ASN A 449 16.19 13.63 -14.89
N TYR A 450 15.52 13.13 -13.86
CA TYR A 450 14.83 11.85 -13.94
C TYR A 450 13.53 11.99 -14.75
N HIS A 451 13.45 11.24 -15.82
CA HIS A 451 12.27 11.10 -16.67
C HIS A 451 11.85 9.63 -16.71
N ASN A 452 10.63 9.35 -16.31
CA ASN A 452 10.05 8.03 -16.43
C ASN A 452 9.08 8.04 -17.62
N ARG A 453 9.51 7.41 -18.73
CA ARG A 453 8.76 7.42 -20.01
C ARG A 453 7.40 6.76 -19.88
N LEU A 454 7.29 5.72 -19.04
CA LEU A 454 6.03 5.04 -18.84
C LEU A 454 5.04 5.91 -18.06
N LEU A 455 5.53 6.65 -17.06
CA LEU A 455 4.70 7.59 -16.33
C LEU A 455 4.23 8.76 -17.22
N GLU A 456 5.14 9.27 -18.05
CA GLU A 456 4.84 10.34 -19.01
C GLU A 456 3.79 9.88 -20.05
N ALA A 457 3.95 8.68 -20.61
CA ALA A 457 2.99 8.11 -21.57
C ALA A 457 1.60 7.77 -20.94
N ILE A 458 1.51 7.63 -19.65
CA ILE A 458 0.22 7.43 -18.94
C ILE A 458 -0.48 8.78 -18.71
N ALA A 459 0.29 9.86 -18.61
CA ALA A 459 -0.23 11.20 -18.37
C ALA A 459 -0.75 11.90 -19.66
N GLU A 460 -0.26 11.47 -20.83
CA GLU A 460 -0.79 11.86 -22.17
C GLU A 460 -2.09 11.10 -22.48
#